data_1f3a2c72b145df310da60a86bcf2ebb5
#
_entry.id   1f3a2c72b145df310da60a86bcf2ebb5
#
_cell.length_a   1.000
_cell.length_b   1.000
_cell.length_c   1.000
_cell.angle_alpha   90.00
_cell.angle_beta   90.00
_cell.angle_gamma   90.00
#
_symmetry.space_group_name_H-M   'P 1'
#
loop_
_entity.id
_entity.type
_entity.pdbx_description
1 polymer ?
#
loop_
_entity_poly.entity_id
_entity_poly.type
_entity_poly.pdbx_seq_one_letter_code
_entity_poly.pdbx_strand_id
1 'polypeptide(L)'
;MMMAIRPWKSFLELFIFLYFTYLLAAAAQYDDYPSAKLSASWTNNNLSAINITQPFYYPQLYSQLIMRIILLKLPNPSSGNGFACGFFYDLSTGSSFLATASVRIRTGLEDVFWSDVEVVWLANRNKPVHENATLQLHTNGDLILRDADGSFVWSTNTSHMSAVDLQMLKTGNLVLFDGNNKTIWQSFDHPTDTLLPGQKLMAGQKLMSRASATNWTEGSFYLSVSSEGLFAFYRSTVPQMYFNFSVSGIKESEQPSYIRVVNGTLALYILSAEPSVPDAVLSSPVDYTEYAYMRLDSDGHLRFYDGGMDPVDILADDLEECGYPTVCGNYGLCSDGQCSCPYGFDRSNVLGNQSNFGCTGINPVTCENGQSQSIVPLKDVYYFNYVDPDAADLKGIHMDSCRDACLRNCSCKVAMFWFYYNTSHGNCFLLSNVLSLIEGQRRSSYHSNAFLKLPSDQKFQGSAPPTRAIAGVTVGTFALVVLIVGFCILSEDDCLIDLVDKDSEDMQLHGEEVVQMMRVAVWCLQNDYNRRPSMSTVVKVLEGTMEFEASLTAITREAEEQFGNTTSALLPSILSGPR
;
A
#
# COMPACT_ATOMS: atom_id res chain seq x y z
N MET A 1 55.45 54.65 13.47
CA MET A 1 54.17 54.18 14.05
C MET A 1 53.58 53.12 13.10
N MET A 2 54.22 51.94 13.06
CA MET A 2 53.83 50.85 12.17
C MET A 2 54.34 49.53 12.75
N MET A 3 53.71 49.02 13.81
CA MET A 3 53.97 47.69 14.37
C MET A 3 52.86 47.33 15.38
N ALA A 4 51.73 46.83 14.93
CA ALA A 4 50.79 46.18 15.84
C ALA A 4 49.61 45.42 15.15
N ILE A 5 49.76 44.95 13.91
CA ILE A 5 48.65 44.24 13.21
C ILE A 5 48.93 42.77 12.91
N ARG A 6 50.14 42.25 13.16
CA ARG A 6 50.50 40.85 12.87
C ARG A 6 50.04 39.76 13.85
N PRO A 7 49.84 39.99 15.16
CA PRO A 7 49.43 38.86 16.03
C PRO A 7 47.98 38.44 15.91
N TRP A 8 47.07 39.35 15.51
CA TRP A 8 45.65 39.04 15.43
C TRP A 8 45.25 38.09 14.28
N LYS A 9 45.95 38.15 13.16
CA LYS A 9 45.67 37.31 12.01
C LYS A 9 46.04 35.84 12.30
N SER A 10 47.14 35.60 12.96
CA SER A 10 47.59 34.25 13.36
C SER A 10 46.70 33.67 14.48
N PHE A 11 46.16 34.52 15.39
CA PHE A 11 45.19 34.08 16.39
C PHE A 11 43.86 33.69 15.74
N LEU A 12 43.35 34.44 14.78
CA LEU A 12 42.11 34.18 14.07
C LEU A 12 42.23 32.89 13.24
N GLU A 13 43.36 32.68 12.54
CA GLU A 13 43.64 31.43 11.78
C GLU A 13 43.75 30.24 12.71
N LEU A 14 44.37 30.37 13.87
CA LEU A 14 44.43 29.33 14.88
C LEU A 14 43.06 29.01 15.48
N PHE A 15 42.25 30.04 15.75
CA PHE A 15 40.87 29.87 16.24
C PHE A 15 39.96 29.21 15.20
N ILE A 16 40.08 29.60 13.93
CA ILE A 16 39.34 28.97 12.82
C ILE A 16 39.80 27.51 12.65
N PHE A 17 41.08 27.24 12.72
CA PHE A 17 41.62 25.89 12.64
C PHE A 17 41.19 25.03 13.82
N LEU A 18 41.25 25.53 15.05
CA LEU A 18 40.75 24.84 16.25
C LEU A 18 39.23 24.67 16.25
N TYR A 19 38.49 25.64 15.72
CA TYR A 19 37.05 25.54 15.54
C TYR A 19 36.69 24.47 14.47
N PHE A 20 37.42 24.44 13.33
CA PHE A 20 37.27 23.41 12.32
C PHE A 20 37.71 22.03 12.81
N THR A 21 38.79 21.92 13.56
CA THR A 21 39.19 20.65 14.18
C THR A 21 38.23 20.23 15.29
N TYR A 22 37.65 21.14 16.04
CA TYR A 22 36.60 20.86 17.00
C TYR A 22 35.30 20.44 16.30
N LEU A 23 34.89 21.08 15.21
CA LEU A 23 33.76 20.65 14.39
C LEU A 23 34.00 19.29 13.74
N LEU A 24 35.22 19.00 13.29
CA LEU A 24 35.60 17.68 12.76
C LEU A 24 35.69 16.60 13.85
N ALA A 25 36.07 16.97 15.07
CA ALA A 25 36.09 16.04 16.23
C ALA A 25 34.71 15.88 16.89
N ALA A 26 33.82 16.86 16.76
CA ALA A 26 32.46 16.85 17.28
C ALA A 26 31.45 16.19 16.31
N ALA A 27 31.87 15.80 15.09
CA ALA A 27 31.11 14.82 14.33
C ALA A 27 31.20 13.50 15.11
N ALA A 28 30.23 13.28 16.01
CA ALA A 28 30.10 12.05 16.78
C ALA A 28 30.10 10.89 15.77
N GLN A 29 31.24 10.24 15.64
CA GLN A 29 31.39 9.06 14.82
C GLN A 29 30.63 7.97 15.57
N TYR A 30 29.44 7.66 15.11
CA TYR A 30 28.69 6.51 15.62
C TYR A 30 29.47 5.28 15.23
N ASP A 31 30.10 4.63 16.20
CA ASP A 31 30.80 3.37 15.99
C ASP A 31 29.76 2.28 15.70
N ASP A 32 29.88 1.61 14.54
CA ASP A 32 29.09 0.43 14.25
C ASP A 32 29.60 -0.76 15.07
N TYR A 33 28.68 -1.65 15.48
CA TYR A 33 28.96 -2.91 16.16
C TYR A 33 28.22 -4.05 15.46
N PRO A 34 28.70 -4.44 14.26
CA PRO A 34 27.95 -5.31 13.36
C PRO A 34 28.05 -6.80 13.71
N SER A 35 28.86 -7.21 14.67
CA SER A 35 29.12 -8.63 14.93
C SER A 35 29.10 -9.02 16.40
N ALA A 36 28.78 -10.29 16.63
CA ALA A 36 28.83 -10.91 17.94
C ALA A 36 29.38 -12.35 17.86
N LYS A 37 30.11 -12.75 18.88
CA LYS A 37 30.74 -14.06 19.00
C LYS A 37 29.93 -15.01 19.86
N LEU A 38 30.28 -16.29 19.85
CA LEU A 38 29.71 -17.32 20.72
C LEU A 38 29.62 -16.87 22.17
N SER A 39 28.59 -17.31 22.87
CA SER A 39 28.25 -16.96 24.26
C SER A 39 27.73 -15.52 24.43
N ALA A 40 27.60 -14.72 23.36
CA ALA A 40 26.92 -13.44 23.48
C ALA A 40 25.45 -13.62 23.89
N SER A 41 25.01 -12.76 24.78
CA SER A 41 23.64 -12.80 25.31
C SER A 41 23.09 -11.38 25.48
N TRP A 42 21.83 -11.19 25.14
CA TRP A 42 21.13 -9.91 25.23
C TRP A 42 19.77 -10.09 25.89
N THR A 43 19.44 -9.17 26.77
CA THR A 43 18.15 -9.15 27.46
C THR A 43 17.30 -7.99 26.94
N ASN A 44 16.05 -8.26 26.64
CA ASN A 44 15.06 -7.27 26.24
C ASN A 44 14.61 -6.43 27.45
N ASN A 45 15.43 -5.46 27.92
CA ASN A 45 15.14 -4.62 29.08
C ASN A 45 15.31 -3.13 28.77
N ASN A 46 14.84 -2.25 29.67
CA ASN A 46 14.80 -0.81 29.44
C ASN A 46 16.17 -0.09 29.48
N LEU A 47 17.26 -0.77 29.91
CA LEU A 47 18.56 -0.13 30.14
C LEU A 47 19.30 0.29 28.87
N SER A 48 18.94 -0.24 27.69
CA SER A 48 19.55 0.06 26.40
C SER A 48 18.55 0.52 25.34
N ALA A 49 17.37 0.97 25.77
CA ALA A 49 16.30 1.33 24.85
C ALA A 49 16.54 2.71 24.20
N ILE A 50 16.46 2.76 22.89
CA ILE A 50 16.41 3.99 22.09
C ILE A 50 14.95 4.27 21.75
N ASN A 51 14.42 5.38 22.26
CA ASN A 51 13.08 5.83 21.90
C ASN A 51 13.12 6.43 20.50
N ILE A 52 12.40 5.82 19.59
CA ILE A 52 12.26 6.32 18.24
C ILE A 52 10.89 6.97 18.14
N THR A 53 10.86 8.30 18.15
CA THR A 53 9.70 9.06 17.73
C THR A 53 9.76 9.15 16.22
N GLN A 54 8.99 8.34 15.52
CA GLN A 54 8.83 8.50 14.07
C GLN A 54 7.90 9.68 13.80
N PRO A 55 8.34 10.72 13.08
CA PRO A 55 7.43 11.60 12.39
C PRO A 55 6.91 10.84 11.15
N PHE A 56 5.82 10.08 11.30
CA PHE A 56 5.15 9.51 10.16
C PHE A 56 4.60 10.60 9.26
N TYR A 57 4.77 10.44 7.97
CA TYR A 57 4.14 11.23 6.91
C TYR A 57 2.59 11.15 6.94
N TYR A 58 2.03 10.30 7.82
CA TYR A 58 0.61 10.22 8.14
C TYR A 58 0.38 10.74 9.57
N PRO A 59 -0.23 11.92 9.75
CA PRO A 59 -0.39 12.57 11.07
C PRO A 59 -1.32 11.85 12.05
N GLN A 60 -1.79 10.65 11.76
CA GLN A 60 -2.77 9.93 12.58
C GLN A 60 -2.26 8.65 13.26
N LEU A 61 -1.01 8.24 13.05
CA LEU A 61 -0.44 7.04 13.69
C LEU A 61 0.87 7.40 14.41
N TYR A 62 0.77 8.00 15.58
CA TYR A 62 1.87 8.06 16.53
C TYR A 62 2.06 6.68 17.18
N SER A 63 2.67 5.73 16.49
CA SER A 63 3.20 4.54 17.16
C SER A 63 4.57 4.93 17.74
N GLN A 64 4.66 4.99 19.06
CA GLN A 64 5.95 5.05 19.73
C GLN A 64 6.57 3.66 19.63
N LEU A 65 7.51 3.50 18.73
CA LEU A 65 8.31 2.30 18.61
C LEU A 65 9.56 2.45 19.48
N ILE A 66 9.80 1.50 20.37
CA ILE A 66 11.05 1.43 21.13
C ILE A 66 11.92 0.34 20.51
N MET A 67 13.14 0.71 20.12
CA MET A 67 14.10 -0.23 19.58
C MET A 67 15.27 -0.43 20.58
N ARG A 68 15.61 -1.70 20.82
CA ARG A 68 16.80 -2.11 21.60
C ARG A 68 17.77 -2.78 20.66
N ILE A 69 18.74 -2.02 20.18
CA ILE A 69 19.70 -2.47 19.16
C ILE A 69 20.69 -3.46 19.78
N ILE A 70 20.89 -4.58 19.08
CA ILE A 70 21.88 -5.62 19.41
C ILE A 70 23.08 -5.53 18.47
N LEU A 71 22.84 -5.38 17.17
CA LEU A 71 23.85 -5.20 16.14
C LEU A 71 23.48 -4.00 15.28
N LEU A 72 24.48 -3.22 14.89
CA LEU A 72 24.35 -2.06 14.03
C LEU A 72 25.42 -2.08 12.95
N LYS A 73 25.02 -1.90 11.68
CA LYS A 73 25.90 -1.73 10.55
C LYS A 73 25.56 -0.46 9.78
N LEU A 74 26.49 0.49 9.79
CA LEU A 74 26.43 1.74 9.05
C LEU A 74 27.42 1.69 7.89
N PRO A 75 27.01 1.37 6.66
CA PRO A 75 27.91 1.29 5.50
C PRO A 75 28.66 2.60 5.23
N ASN A 76 28.00 3.72 5.47
CA ASN A 76 28.59 5.04 5.37
C ASN A 76 28.19 5.87 6.61
N PRO A 77 29.07 6.03 7.61
CA PRO A 77 28.77 6.80 8.81
C PRO A 77 28.36 8.26 8.53
N SER A 78 28.80 8.85 7.42
CA SER A 78 28.45 10.23 7.04
C SER A 78 27.03 10.35 6.47
N SER A 79 26.44 9.29 5.91
CA SER A 79 25.05 9.30 5.42
C SER A 79 24.03 9.04 6.53
N GLY A 80 24.46 8.45 7.66
CA GLY A 80 23.61 8.05 8.76
C GLY A 80 22.67 6.87 8.46
N ASN A 81 22.73 6.31 7.24
CA ASN A 81 21.89 5.19 6.86
C ASN A 81 22.55 3.85 7.17
N GLY A 82 21.74 2.86 7.56
CA GLY A 82 22.27 1.52 7.85
C GLY A 82 21.20 0.50 8.16
N PHE A 83 21.65 -0.61 8.75
CA PHE A 83 20.77 -1.68 9.21
C PHE A 83 21.07 -2.03 10.66
N ALA A 84 20.02 -2.29 11.44
CA ALA A 84 20.10 -2.71 12.81
C ALA A 84 19.38 -4.04 13.01
N CYS A 85 19.89 -4.86 13.92
CA CYS A 85 19.18 -6.01 14.49
C CYS A 85 18.92 -5.75 15.97
N GLY A 86 17.72 -6.08 16.44
CA GLY A 86 17.40 -5.86 17.85
C GLY A 86 15.98 -6.25 18.22
N PHE A 87 15.58 -5.89 19.42
CA PHE A 87 14.20 -6.03 19.87
C PHE A 87 13.43 -4.75 19.53
N PHE A 88 12.34 -4.92 18.85
CA PHE A 88 11.37 -3.88 18.54
C PHE A 88 10.15 -4.07 19.44
N TYR A 89 9.86 -3.07 20.26
CA TYR A 89 8.75 -3.09 21.20
C TYR A 89 7.63 -2.20 20.67
N ASP A 90 6.46 -2.79 20.51
CA ASP A 90 5.23 -2.08 20.18
C ASP A 90 4.52 -1.68 21.48
N LEU A 91 4.49 -0.39 21.75
CA LEU A 91 3.84 0.17 22.95
C LEU A 91 2.33 -0.06 22.97
N SER A 92 1.69 -0.21 21.82
CA SER A 92 0.24 -0.40 21.72
C SER A 92 -0.20 -1.79 22.17
N THR A 93 0.62 -2.80 21.88
CA THR A 93 0.34 -4.21 22.20
C THR A 93 1.11 -4.73 23.40
N GLY A 94 2.15 -4.02 23.87
CA GLY A 94 3.07 -4.48 24.90
C GLY A 94 3.97 -5.64 24.45
N SER A 95 4.10 -5.86 23.15
CA SER A 95 4.78 -7.00 22.54
C SER A 95 6.12 -6.61 21.95
N SER A 96 7.10 -7.51 22.02
CA SER A 96 8.41 -7.34 21.40
C SER A 96 8.68 -8.39 20.34
N PHE A 97 9.44 -7.98 19.33
CA PHE A 97 9.85 -8.83 18.22
C PHE A 97 11.35 -8.71 18.01
N LEU A 98 12.04 -9.83 17.80
CA LEU A 98 13.40 -9.84 17.27
C LEU A 98 13.33 -9.57 15.76
N ALA A 99 13.95 -8.49 15.32
CA ALA A 99 13.83 -8.05 13.94
C ALA A 99 15.12 -7.43 13.39
N THR A 100 15.22 -7.33 12.08
CA THR A 100 16.14 -6.42 11.40
C THR A 100 15.36 -5.24 10.82
N ALA A 101 15.98 -4.06 10.85
CA ALA A 101 15.40 -2.85 10.31
C ALA A 101 16.41 -2.05 9.50
N SER A 102 15.93 -1.36 8.47
CA SER A 102 16.60 -0.22 7.87
C SER A 102 16.47 0.95 8.83
N VAL A 103 17.57 1.67 9.07
CA VAL A 103 17.62 2.78 10.03
C VAL A 103 18.30 3.99 9.41
N ARG A 104 17.81 5.17 9.75
CA ARG A 104 18.47 6.44 9.41
C ARG A 104 18.77 7.22 10.67
N ILE A 105 20.04 7.61 10.82
CA ILE A 105 20.51 8.43 11.94
C ILE A 105 20.76 9.83 11.42
N ARG A 106 20.16 10.84 12.04
CA ARG A 106 20.43 12.25 11.77
C ARG A 106 21.12 12.86 12.96
N THR A 107 22.22 13.57 12.71
CA THR A 107 22.91 14.35 13.73
C THR A 107 22.40 15.79 13.72
N GLY A 108 21.77 16.23 14.81
CA GLY A 108 21.47 17.64 15.07
C GLY A 108 22.66 18.37 15.72
N LEU A 109 22.49 19.65 16.04
CA LEU A 109 23.55 20.45 16.69
C LEU A 109 23.88 19.98 18.12
N GLU A 110 22.94 19.35 18.82
CA GLU A 110 23.10 18.89 20.21
C GLU A 110 22.69 17.43 20.43
N ASP A 111 21.92 16.81 19.49
CA ASP A 111 21.35 15.48 19.65
C ASP A 111 21.47 14.63 18.38
N VAL A 112 21.50 13.32 18.60
CA VAL A 112 21.41 12.32 17.55
C VAL A 112 19.99 11.77 17.51
N PHE A 113 19.34 11.91 16.35
CA PHE A 113 17.98 11.45 16.15
C PHE A 113 17.97 10.21 15.25
N TRP A 114 17.19 9.22 15.66
CA TRP A 114 16.83 8.11 14.79
C TRP A 114 15.58 8.51 14.02
N SER A 115 15.71 8.63 12.71
CA SER A 115 14.58 8.88 11.81
C SER A 115 14.42 7.68 10.89
N ASP A 116 13.22 7.45 10.41
CA ASP A 116 12.91 6.45 9.39
C ASP A 116 13.46 5.05 9.77
N VAL A 117 12.84 4.41 10.75
CA VAL A 117 13.13 3.03 11.12
C VAL A 117 12.06 2.13 10.50
N GLU A 118 12.47 1.27 9.57
CA GLU A 118 11.59 0.36 8.88
C GLU A 118 11.99 -1.09 9.12
N VAL A 119 11.10 -1.85 9.76
CA VAL A 119 11.30 -3.29 10.00
C VAL A 119 11.22 -4.02 8.67
N VAL A 120 12.29 -4.76 8.32
CA VAL A 120 12.41 -5.47 7.04
C VAL A 120 12.43 -6.99 7.20
N TRP A 121 12.64 -7.51 8.40
CA TRP A 121 12.58 -8.93 8.71
C TRP A 121 12.26 -9.16 10.18
N LEU A 122 11.54 -10.26 10.48
CA LEU A 122 11.06 -10.63 11.82
C LEU A 122 11.31 -12.12 12.09
N ALA A 123 12.00 -12.43 13.19
CA ALA A 123 12.28 -13.81 13.58
C ALA A 123 11.05 -14.52 14.19
N ASN A 124 10.33 -13.83 15.06
CA ASN A 124 9.25 -14.39 15.88
C ASN A 124 7.88 -13.77 15.60
N ARG A 125 7.57 -13.55 14.34
CA ARG A 125 6.43 -12.79 13.84
C ARG A 125 5.08 -13.18 14.47
N ASN A 126 4.82 -14.48 14.62
CA ASN A 126 3.56 -15.00 15.16
C ASN A 126 3.63 -15.35 16.67
N LYS A 127 4.79 -15.13 17.30
CA LYS A 127 5.02 -15.42 18.72
C LYS A 127 5.85 -14.30 19.35
N PRO A 128 5.23 -13.12 19.62
CA PRO A 128 5.93 -12.02 20.27
C PRO A 128 6.44 -12.43 21.66
N VAL A 129 7.43 -11.69 22.16
CA VAL A 129 8.01 -11.90 23.49
C VAL A 129 7.78 -10.69 24.39
N HIS A 130 7.91 -10.89 25.68
CA HIS A 130 7.73 -9.87 26.70
C HIS A 130 9.06 -9.18 27.07
N GLU A 131 8.97 -8.16 27.91
CA GLU A 131 10.14 -7.57 28.54
C GLU A 131 10.92 -8.62 29.35
N ASN A 132 12.26 -8.53 29.35
CA ASN A 132 13.20 -9.50 29.89
C ASN A 132 13.33 -10.84 29.11
N ALA A 133 12.76 -10.95 27.92
CA ALA A 133 13.11 -12.01 26.99
C ALA A 133 14.62 -11.99 26.69
N THR A 134 15.20 -13.14 26.37
CA THR A 134 16.64 -13.28 26.13
C THR A 134 16.91 -13.83 24.73
N LEU A 135 17.87 -13.22 24.05
CA LEU A 135 18.49 -13.76 22.83
C LEU A 135 19.91 -14.20 23.17
N GLN A 136 20.28 -15.40 22.81
CA GLN A 136 21.62 -15.94 23.12
C GLN A 136 22.19 -16.71 21.93
N LEU A 137 23.45 -16.39 21.57
CA LEU A 137 24.25 -17.20 20.66
C LEU A 137 25.01 -18.23 21.50
N HIS A 138 24.51 -19.45 21.49
CA HIS A 138 25.05 -20.54 22.28
C HIS A 138 26.40 -21.04 21.75
N THR A 139 27.19 -21.71 22.64
CA THR A 139 28.49 -22.31 22.30
C THR A 139 28.39 -23.42 21.26
N ASN A 140 27.22 -24.01 21.05
CA ASN A 140 26.96 -25.01 20.02
C ASN A 140 26.63 -24.39 18.65
N GLY A 141 26.66 -23.04 18.54
CA GLY A 141 26.42 -22.31 17.30
C GLY A 141 24.94 -21.99 16.99
N ASP A 142 24.02 -22.25 17.92
CA ASP A 142 22.60 -21.91 17.73
C ASP A 142 22.26 -20.55 18.34
N LEU A 143 21.53 -19.72 17.60
CA LEU A 143 20.98 -18.45 18.09
C LEU A 143 19.55 -18.69 18.57
N ILE A 144 19.31 -18.56 19.86
CA ILE A 144 18.05 -18.93 20.51
C ILE A 144 17.39 -17.73 21.17
N LEU A 145 16.11 -17.53 20.88
CA LEU A 145 15.23 -16.57 21.54
C LEU A 145 14.33 -17.29 22.52
N ARG A 146 14.34 -16.81 23.78
CA ARG A 146 13.45 -17.28 24.86
C ARG A 146 12.67 -16.11 25.43
N ASP A 147 11.43 -16.36 25.82
CA ASP A 147 10.62 -15.36 26.52
C ASP A 147 11.09 -15.16 27.96
N ALA A 148 10.55 -14.18 28.65
CA ALA A 148 10.89 -13.82 30.04
C ALA A 148 10.71 -14.97 31.05
N ASP A 149 9.77 -15.88 30.80
CA ASP A 149 9.54 -17.09 31.59
C ASP A 149 10.51 -18.25 31.26
N GLY A 150 11.44 -18.03 30.32
CA GLY A 150 12.39 -19.03 29.82
C GLY A 150 11.83 -19.95 28.71
N SER A 151 10.57 -19.80 28.34
CA SER A 151 9.96 -20.61 27.26
C SER A 151 10.65 -20.37 25.91
N PHE A 152 10.77 -21.44 25.11
CA PHE A 152 11.35 -21.35 23.78
C PHE A 152 10.40 -20.63 22.84
N VAL A 153 10.94 -19.68 22.07
CA VAL A 153 10.20 -18.89 21.09
C VAL A 153 10.66 -19.17 19.67
N TRP A 154 11.98 -19.03 19.41
CA TRP A 154 12.55 -19.16 18.08
C TRP A 154 14.05 -19.51 18.16
N SER A 155 14.58 -20.16 17.13
CA SER A 155 16.02 -20.32 16.93
C SER A 155 16.39 -20.47 15.45
N THR A 156 17.67 -20.30 15.15
CA THR A 156 18.24 -20.54 13.81
C THR A 156 18.33 -22.04 13.47
N ASN A 157 18.17 -22.94 14.47
CA ASN A 157 18.35 -24.39 14.33
C ASN A 157 19.73 -24.77 13.76
N THR A 158 20.78 -24.06 14.17
CA THR A 158 22.15 -24.24 13.69
C THR A 158 23.04 -24.97 14.68
N SER A 159 22.46 -25.64 15.65
CA SER A 159 23.20 -26.48 16.60
C SER A 159 24.12 -27.46 15.89
N HIS A 160 25.41 -27.47 16.27
CA HIS A 160 26.44 -28.35 15.73
C HIS A 160 26.79 -28.11 14.25
N MET A 161 26.35 -27.00 13.64
CA MET A 161 26.71 -26.60 12.28
C MET A 161 27.98 -25.75 12.23
N SER A 162 28.75 -25.67 13.34
CA SER A 162 30.01 -24.94 13.47
C SER A 162 29.88 -23.41 13.26
N ALA A 163 28.71 -22.83 13.48
CA ALA A 163 28.55 -21.39 13.49
C ALA A 163 29.34 -20.77 14.66
N VAL A 164 30.09 -19.67 14.40
CA VAL A 164 30.98 -19.04 15.39
C VAL A 164 30.80 -17.52 15.47
N ASP A 165 30.16 -16.90 14.48
CA ASP A 165 30.04 -15.45 14.37
C ASP A 165 28.68 -15.05 13.80
N LEU A 166 27.99 -14.12 14.48
CA LEU A 166 26.76 -13.49 14.01
C LEU A 166 27.09 -12.10 13.49
N GLN A 167 26.69 -11.78 12.27
CA GLN A 167 26.98 -10.49 11.66
C GLN A 167 25.72 -9.87 11.01
N MET A 168 25.58 -8.55 11.18
CA MET A 168 24.72 -7.71 10.39
C MET A 168 25.50 -7.17 9.18
N LEU A 169 25.10 -7.54 7.99
CA LEU A 169 25.75 -7.08 6.77
C LEU A 169 25.20 -5.72 6.29
N LYS A 170 25.98 -5.04 5.45
CA LYS A 170 25.57 -3.76 4.83
C LYS A 170 24.34 -3.88 3.92
N THR A 171 23.97 -5.08 3.54
CA THR A 171 22.77 -5.39 2.73
C THR A 171 21.49 -5.56 3.56
N GLY A 172 21.58 -5.48 4.90
CA GLY A 172 20.48 -5.79 5.80
C GLY A 172 20.31 -7.28 6.11
N ASN A 173 21.19 -8.13 5.59
CA ASN A 173 21.21 -9.57 5.86
C ASN A 173 21.86 -9.86 7.21
N LEU A 174 21.13 -10.53 8.11
CA LEU A 174 21.67 -11.07 9.36
C LEU A 174 22.19 -12.48 9.09
N VAL A 175 23.49 -12.73 9.35
CA VAL A 175 24.17 -13.95 8.91
C VAL A 175 24.92 -14.60 10.04
N LEU A 176 24.82 -15.93 10.17
CA LEU A 176 25.73 -16.77 10.97
C LEU A 176 26.80 -17.37 10.07
N PHE A 177 28.06 -17.20 10.46
CA PHE A 177 29.23 -17.71 9.76
C PHE A 177 29.95 -18.80 10.56
N ASP A 178 30.57 -19.74 9.86
CA ASP A 178 31.57 -20.66 10.46
C ASP A 178 32.97 -20.00 10.57
N GLY A 179 33.93 -20.75 11.12
CA GLY A 179 35.32 -20.27 11.26
C GLY A 179 36.04 -19.98 9.95
N ASN A 180 35.53 -20.39 8.80
CA ASN A 180 36.04 -20.16 7.46
C ASN A 180 35.27 -19.08 6.69
N ASN A 181 34.42 -18.31 7.35
CA ASN A 181 33.51 -17.32 6.74
C ASN A 181 32.49 -17.92 5.76
N LYS A 182 32.16 -19.20 5.90
CA LYS A 182 31.05 -19.79 5.15
C LYS A 182 29.73 -19.48 5.85
N THR A 183 28.74 -19.06 5.09
CA THR A 183 27.37 -18.86 5.59
C THR A 183 26.76 -20.17 6.06
N ILE A 184 26.33 -20.22 7.32
CA ILE A 184 25.62 -21.35 7.93
C ILE A 184 24.11 -21.09 7.93
N TRP A 185 23.70 -19.85 8.19
CA TRP A 185 22.34 -19.40 8.20
C TRP A 185 22.28 -17.92 7.84
N GLN A 186 21.21 -17.48 7.22
CA GLN A 186 21.00 -16.07 6.92
C GLN A 186 19.51 -15.71 6.89
N SER A 187 19.16 -14.51 7.33
CA SER A 187 17.78 -13.99 7.30
C SER A 187 17.22 -13.89 5.87
N PHE A 188 18.07 -13.71 4.87
CA PHE A 188 17.64 -13.63 3.46
C PHE A 188 17.01 -14.93 2.95
N ASP A 189 17.34 -16.09 3.53
CA ASP A 189 16.71 -17.36 3.18
C ASP A 189 15.32 -17.56 3.85
N HIS A 190 14.92 -16.63 4.72
CA HIS A 190 13.67 -16.68 5.48
C HIS A 190 12.86 -15.38 5.31
N PRO A 191 12.43 -15.01 4.09
CA PRO A 191 11.70 -13.77 3.83
C PRO A 191 10.41 -13.70 4.65
N THR A 192 10.04 -12.49 5.12
CA THR A 192 8.80 -12.25 5.84
C THR A 192 7.76 -11.54 4.97
N ASP A 193 7.71 -10.22 4.99
CA ASP A 193 6.84 -9.40 4.15
C ASP A 193 7.63 -8.48 3.20
N THR A 194 8.94 -8.44 3.34
CA THR A 194 9.83 -7.49 2.67
C THR A 194 10.98 -8.22 1.98
N LEU A 195 11.37 -7.73 0.81
CA LEU A 195 12.57 -8.13 0.07
C LEU A 195 13.52 -6.94 -0.04
N LEU A 196 14.76 -7.16 0.35
CA LEU A 196 15.85 -6.21 0.19
C LEU A 196 16.58 -6.41 -1.15
N PRO A 197 17.29 -5.39 -1.68
CA PRO A 197 18.11 -5.54 -2.87
C PRO A 197 19.08 -6.72 -2.76
N GLY A 198 19.06 -7.60 -3.76
CA GLY A 198 19.85 -8.82 -3.79
C GLY A 198 19.26 -10.03 -3.06
N GLN A 199 18.26 -9.86 -2.22
CA GLN A 199 17.52 -10.97 -1.61
C GLN A 199 16.65 -11.68 -2.65
N LYS A 200 16.52 -13.01 -2.53
CA LYS A 200 15.69 -13.84 -3.40
C LYS A 200 14.46 -14.36 -2.65
N LEU A 201 13.34 -14.42 -3.34
CA LEU A 201 12.21 -15.26 -2.96
C LEU A 201 12.23 -16.48 -3.88
N MET A 202 12.54 -17.64 -3.32
CA MET A 202 12.66 -18.90 -4.06
C MET A 202 11.31 -19.54 -4.27
N ALA A 203 11.15 -20.31 -5.36
CA ALA A 203 9.99 -21.17 -5.56
C ALA A 203 9.77 -22.06 -4.32
N GLY A 204 8.51 -22.14 -3.89
CA GLY A 204 8.12 -22.85 -2.66
C GLY A 204 8.14 -21.99 -1.38
N GLN A 205 8.79 -20.83 -1.40
CA GLN A 205 8.68 -19.83 -0.33
C GLN A 205 7.47 -18.91 -0.57
N LYS A 206 7.06 -18.22 0.50
CA LYS A 206 6.00 -17.21 0.45
C LYS A 206 6.48 -15.92 1.08
N LEU A 207 6.24 -14.81 0.42
CA LEU A 207 6.33 -13.49 1.01
C LEU A 207 4.95 -13.18 1.61
N MET A 208 4.83 -13.13 2.93
CA MET A 208 3.56 -12.97 3.64
C MET A 208 3.37 -11.53 4.10
N SER A 209 2.25 -10.90 3.77
CA SER A 209 1.94 -9.56 4.26
C SER A 209 1.86 -9.51 5.79
N ARG A 210 1.95 -8.33 6.39
CA ARG A 210 1.57 -8.11 7.78
C ARG A 210 0.04 -8.02 7.91
N ALA A 211 -0.48 -8.26 9.12
CA ALA A 211 -1.93 -8.22 9.36
C ALA A 211 -2.52 -6.80 9.22
N SER A 212 -1.74 -5.78 9.63
CA SER A 212 -2.05 -4.36 9.42
C SER A 212 -0.78 -3.52 9.46
N ALA A 213 -0.87 -2.22 9.22
CA ALA A 213 0.26 -1.31 9.32
C ALA A 213 0.93 -1.33 10.72
N THR A 214 0.15 -1.59 11.78
CA THR A 214 0.60 -1.64 13.17
C THR A 214 0.71 -3.05 13.76
N ASN A 215 0.22 -4.07 13.06
CA ASN A 215 0.27 -5.46 13.54
C ASN A 215 1.14 -6.30 12.61
N TRP A 216 2.33 -6.69 13.08
CA TRP A 216 3.35 -7.41 12.30
C TRP A 216 3.15 -8.92 12.20
N THR A 217 2.11 -9.49 12.84
CA THR A 217 1.75 -10.89 12.64
C THR A 217 1.40 -11.17 11.18
N GLU A 218 1.40 -12.43 10.77
CA GLU A 218 1.05 -12.78 9.40
C GLU A 218 -0.35 -12.34 9.00
N GLY A 219 -0.44 -11.62 7.89
CA GLY A 219 -1.66 -11.12 7.28
C GLY A 219 -2.32 -12.13 6.34
N SER A 220 -3.21 -11.59 5.53
CA SER A 220 -4.05 -12.39 4.63
C SER A 220 -3.51 -12.50 3.19
N PHE A 221 -2.47 -11.76 2.83
CA PHE A 221 -1.94 -11.78 1.48
C PHE A 221 -0.59 -12.49 1.43
N TYR A 222 -0.32 -13.19 0.33
CA TYR A 222 1.01 -13.72 0.07
C TYR A 222 1.36 -13.74 -1.41
N LEU A 223 2.65 -13.57 -1.68
CA LEU A 223 3.27 -13.69 -2.98
C LEU A 223 4.02 -15.03 -3.06
N SER A 224 3.94 -15.70 -4.18
CA SER A 224 4.59 -16.99 -4.40
C SER A 224 5.15 -17.10 -5.82
N VAL A 225 6.28 -17.78 -5.96
CA VAL A 225 6.93 -18.07 -7.24
C VAL A 225 6.80 -19.55 -7.55
N SER A 226 6.56 -19.88 -8.80
CA SER A 226 6.62 -21.27 -9.29
C SER A 226 7.44 -21.35 -10.58
N SER A 227 7.48 -22.54 -11.21
CA SER A 227 8.06 -22.72 -12.54
C SER A 227 7.25 -22.05 -13.66
N GLU A 228 6.04 -21.56 -13.37
CA GLU A 228 5.14 -20.95 -14.34
C GLU A 228 5.18 -19.41 -14.25
N GLY A 229 5.57 -18.84 -13.09
CA GLY A 229 5.57 -17.39 -12.93
C GLY A 229 5.48 -16.92 -11.49
N LEU A 230 4.97 -15.71 -11.35
CA LEU A 230 4.74 -14.99 -10.10
C LEU A 230 3.24 -14.84 -9.85
N PHE A 231 2.80 -15.17 -8.64
CA PHE A 231 1.40 -15.21 -8.27
C PHE A 231 1.17 -14.55 -6.92
N ALA A 232 0.07 -13.79 -6.80
CA ALA A 232 -0.37 -13.26 -5.52
C ALA A 232 -1.74 -13.80 -5.13
N PHE A 233 -1.88 -14.07 -3.82
CA PHE A 233 -3.05 -14.75 -3.28
C PHE A 233 -3.57 -14.05 -2.02
N TYR A 234 -4.89 -14.10 -1.85
CA TYR A 234 -5.55 -13.88 -0.57
C TYR A 234 -5.73 -15.23 0.15
N ARG A 235 -5.29 -15.30 1.41
CA ARG A 235 -5.34 -16.50 2.26
C ARG A 235 -6.75 -16.71 2.80
N SER A 236 -7.43 -17.71 2.32
CA SER A 236 -8.71 -18.20 2.82
C SER A 236 -8.66 -19.73 2.88
N THR A 237 -9.77 -20.40 3.20
CA THR A 237 -9.83 -21.87 3.23
C THR A 237 -9.33 -22.48 1.91
N VAL A 238 -9.73 -21.88 0.79
CA VAL A 238 -9.16 -22.11 -0.54
C VAL A 238 -8.49 -20.81 -0.96
N PRO A 239 -7.16 -20.79 -1.19
CA PRO A 239 -6.44 -19.58 -1.59
C PRO A 239 -7.05 -18.96 -2.84
N GLN A 240 -7.29 -17.65 -2.81
CA GLN A 240 -7.86 -16.90 -3.92
C GLN A 240 -6.77 -16.08 -4.61
N MET A 241 -6.45 -16.44 -5.85
CA MET A 241 -5.43 -15.76 -6.65
C MET A 241 -5.99 -14.45 -7.18
N TYR A 242 -5.30 -13.33 -6.91
CA TYR A 242 -5.70 -12.02 -7.43
C TYR A 242 -4.71 -11.46 -8.45
N PHE A 243 -3.50 -12.01 -8.54
CA PHE A 243 -2.50 -11.62 -9.52
C PHE A 243 -1.85 -12.87 -10.13
N ASN A 244 -1.68 -12.86 -11.45
CA ASN A 244 -1.06 -13.94 -12.22
C ASN A 244 -0.17 -13.31 -13.31
N PHE A 245 1.13 -13.47 -13.15
CA PHE A 245 2.10 -13.12 -14.15
C PHE A 245 2.83 -14.40 -14.60
N SER A 246 2.35 -15.01 -15.68
CA SER A 246 2.90 -16.24 -16.24
C SER A 246 3.90 -15.93 -17.35
N VAL A 247 5.04 -16.60 -17.34
CA VAL A 247 6.04 -16.50 -18.40
C VAL A 247 5.76 -17.55 -19.46
N SER A 248 5.60 -17.13 -20.71
CA SER A 248 5.36 -18.04 -21.83
C SER A 248 6.66 -18.75 -22.23
N GLY A 249 6.60 -20.07 -22.38
CA GLY A 249 7.70 -20.91 -22.81
C GLY A 249 8.06 -21.96 -21.75
N ILE A 250 8.06 -23.23 -22.17
CA ILE A 250 8.46 -24.32 -21.28
C ILE A 250 9.99 -24.37 -21.27
N LYS A 251 10.60 -24.12 -20.11
CA LYS A 251 12.00 -24.42 -19.84
C LYS A 251 12.09 -25.75 -19.12
N GLU A 252 12.90 -26.64 -19.65
CA GLU A 252 13.28 -27.88 -18.97
C GLU A 252 14.66 -27.68 -18.31
N SER A 253 14.67 -27.45 -17.01
CA SER A 253 15.88 -27.26 -16.23
C SER A 253 15.64 -27.69 -14.78
N GLU A 254 16.64 -28.26 -14.13
CA GLU A 254 16.62 -28.56 -12.69
C GLU A 254 16.93 -27.34 -11.81
N GLN A 255 17.20 -26.19 -12.42
CA GLN A 255 17.49 -24.97 -11.69
C GLN A 255 16.24 -24.39 -11.01
N PRO A 256 16.38 -23.74 -9.87
CA PRO A 256 15.23 -23.17 -9.18
C PRO A 256 14.68 -21.93 -9.90
N SER A 257 13.37 -21.66 -9.68
CA SER A 257 12.77 -20.38 -10.02
C SER A 257 12.81 -19.43 -8.83
N TYR A 258 12.98 -18.14 -9.07
CA TYR A 258 13.00 -17.12 -8.01
C TYR A 258 12.72 -15.73 -8.56
N ILE A 259 12.32 -14.81 -7.68
CA ILE A 259 12.34 -13.37 -7.94
C ILE A 259 13.43 -12.69 -7.12
N ARG A 260 13.92 -11.55 -7.61
CA ARG A 260 14.92 -10.72 -6.93
C ARG A 260 14.73 -9.25 -7.28
N VAL A 261 14.95 -8.36 -6.30
CA VAL A 261 15.03 -6.92 -6.56
C VAL A 261 16.38 -6.58 -7.15
N VAL A 262 16.41 -6.07 -8.38
CA VAL A 262 17.63 -5.72 -9.13
C VAL A 262 17.40 -4.39 -9.84
N ASN A 263 18.31 -3.43 -9.63
CA ASN A 263 18.28 -2.13 -10.29
C ASN A 263 16.91 -1.42 -10.24
N GLY A 264 16.27 -1.43 -9.05
CA GLY A 264 14.99 -0.78 -8.83
C GLY A 264 13.79 -1.48 -9.49
N THR A 265 13.96 -2.71 -9.99
CA THR A 265 12.91 -3.51 -10.59
C THR A 265 12.76 -4.85 -9.89
N LEU A 266 11.63 -5.52 -10.08
CA LEU A 266 11.42 -6.90 -9.69
C LEU A 266 11.73 -7.80 -10.89
N ALA A 267 12.84 -8.54 -10.82
CA ALA A 267 13.27 -9.47 -11.85
C ALA A 267 12.83 -10.90 -11.54
N LEU A 268 12.22 -11.57 -12.51
CA LEU A 268 11.76 -12.95 -12.45
C LEU A 268 12.70 -13.86 -13.22
N TYR A 269 13.12 -14.94 -12.58
CA TYR A 269 13.99 -15.98 -13.13
C TYR A 269 13.30 -17.32 -13.01
N ILE A 270 12.97 -17.93 -14.15
CA ILE A 270 12.28 -19.22 -14.22
C ILE A 270 13.27 -20.31 -14.58
N LEU A 271 13.43 -21.31 -13.70
CA LEU A 271 14.32 -22.47 -13.88
C LEU A 271 15.71 -22.04 -14.40
N SER A 272 16.28 -21.00 -13.76
CA SER A 272 17.49 -20.33 -14.25
C SER A 272 18.59 -20.30 -13.19
N ALA A 273 19.82 -20.67 -13.60
CA ALA A 273 21.04 -20.49 -12.80
C ALA A 273 21.56 -19.05 -12.89
N GLU A 274 22.32 -18.63 -11.88
CA GLU A 274 23.06 -17.37 -11.94
C GLU A 274 24.47 -17.54 -12.53
N PRO A 275 25.01 -16.52 -13.24
CA PRO A 275 24.35 -15.30 -13.69
C PRO A 275 23.50 -15.53 -14.94
N SER A 276 22.25 -15.07 -14.94
CA SER A 276 21.38 -15.16 -16.11
C SER A 276 20.63 -13.85 -16.34
N VAL A 277 20.19 -13.64 -17.56
CA VAL A 277 19.26 -12.56 -17.88
C VAL A 277 17.90 -12.94 -17.29
N PRO A 278 17.17 -12.01 -16.66
CA PRO A 278 15.81 -12.30 -16.17
C PRO A 278 14.89 -12.69 -17.32
N ASP A 279 13.98 -13.62 -17.04
CA ASP A 279 12.96 -14.04 -18.00
C ASP A 279 11.89 -12.98 -18.18
N ALA A 280 11.64 -12.21 -17.11
CA ALA A 280 10.78 -11.04 -17.14
C ALA A 280 11.23 -10.03 -16.10
N VAL A 281 10.84 -8.78 -16.33
CA VAL A 281 11.00 -7.67 -15.41
C VAL A 281 9.63 -7.03 -15.21
N LEU A 282 9.18 -6.99 -13.96
CA LEU A 282 7.97 -6.31 -13.57
C LEU A 282 8.34 -4.88 -13.14
N SER A 283 7.60 -3.91 -13.59
CA SER A 283 7.78 -2.48 -13.42
C SER A 283 8.93 -1.83 -14.21
N SER A 284 8.79 -0.54 -14.44
CA SER A 284 9.88 0.30 -14.93
C SER A 284 10.96 0.47 -13.87
N PRO A 285 12.26 0.63 -14.26
CA PRO A 285 13.33 0.91 -13.32
C PRO A 285 13.02 2.21 -12.56
N VAL A 286 13.15 2.17 -11.24
CA VAL A 286 13.06 3.33 -10.36
C VAL A 286 14.47 3.65 -9.89
N ASP A 287 14.89 4.92 -9.95
CA ASP A 287 16.09 5.36 -9.26
C ASP A 287 15.95 5.09 -7.78
N TYR A 288 16.90 4.40 -7.16
CA TYR A 288 16.76 3.96 -5.78
C TYR A 288 18.07 4.05 -5.00
N THR A 289 17.93 4.16 -3.69
CA THR A 289 19.06 4.07 -2.76
C THR A 289 19.35 2.62 -2.37
N GLU A 290 20.52 2.37 -1.81
CA GLU A 290 20.89 1.03 -1.30
C GLU A 290 20.04 0.60 -0.08
N TYR A 291 19.15 1.46 0.42
CA TYR A 291 18.22 1.21 1.56
C TYR A 291 16.78 1.03 1.11
N ALA A 292 16.53 1.06 -0.19
CA ALA A 292 15.23 0.77 -0.75
C ALA A 292 14.82 -0.68 -0.46
N TYR A 293 13.53 -0.92 -0.38
CA TYR A 293 12.99 -2.26 -0.17
C TYR A 293 11.64 -2.43 -0.88
N MET A 294 11.29 -3.66 -1.14
CA MET A 294 9.98 -4.04 -1.68
C MET A 294 9.17 -4.77 -0.61
N ARG A 295 7.94 -4.37 -0.40
CA ARG A 295 7.06 -4.94 0.63
C ARG A 295 5.70 -5.34 0.08
N LEU A 296 5.23 -6.52 0.49
CA LEU A 296 3.84 -6.90 0.33
C LEU A 296 3.05 -6.36 1.53
N ASP A 297 2.27 -5.33 1.28
CA ASP A 297 1.52 -4.63 2.33
C ASP A 297 0.26 -5.38 2.76
N SER A 298 -0.34 -4.94 3.87
CA SER A 298 -1.53 -5.57 4.46
C SER A 298 -2.81 -5.43 3.62
N ASP A 299 -2.79 -4.59 2.60
CA ASP A 299 -3.86 -4.39 1.62
C ASP A 299 -3.68 -5.20 0.33
N GLY A 300 -2.57 -5.94 0.22
CA GLY A 300 -2.25 -6.81 -0.92
C GLY A 300 -1.43 -6.16 -2.03
N HIS A 301 -1.08 -4.90 -1.89
CA HIS A 301 -0.20 -4.19 -2.83
C HIS A 301 1.26 -4.60 -2.61
N LEU A 302 2.01 -4.77 -3.70
CA LEU A 302 3.45 -4.97 -3.67
C LEU A 302 4.14 -3.64 -3.97
N ARG A 303 4.58 -2.94 -2.93
CA ARG A 303 5.13 -1.59 -3.08
C ARG A 303 6.65 -1.57 -2.94
N PHE A 304 7.26 -0.76 -3.79
CA PHE A 304 8.66 -0.40 -3.71
C PHE A 304 8.79 0.92 -2.92
N TYR A 305 9.60 0.89 -1.87
CA TYR A 305 9.83 2.01 -0.97
C TYR A 305 11.28 2.47 -1.08
N ASP A 306 11.48 3.78 -1.22
CA ASP A 306 12.81 4.40 -1.11
C ASP A 306 12.68 5.71 -0.31
N GLY A 307 13.28 5.75 0.86
CA GLY A 307 13.13 6.74 1.92
C GLY A 307 12.85 8.19 1.50
N GLY A 308 11.59 8.60 1.51
CA GLY A 308 11.11 9.96 1.25
C GLY A 308 10.42 10.17 -0.09
N MET A 309 10.34 9.16 -0.94
CA MET A 309 9.51 9.16 -2.16
C MET A 309 8.18 8.45 -1.91
N ASP A 310 7.15 8.81 -2.68
CA ASP A 310 5.90 8.08 -2.66
C ASP A 310 6.13 6.62 -3.11
N PRO A 311 5.55 5.64 -2.41
CA PRO A 311 5.74 4.24 -2.77
C PRO A 311 5.20 3.92 -4.16
N VAL A 312 5.95 3.15 -4.94
CA VAL A 312 5.52 2.69 -6.27
C VAL A 312 4.92 1.30 -6.16
N ASP A 313 3.68 1.13 -6.60
CA ASP A 313 3.04 -0.18 -6.65
C ASP A 313 3.46 -0.94 -7.91
N ILE A 314 4.08 -2.10 -7.71
CA ILE A 314 4.65 -2.93 -8.77
C ILE A 314 3.58 -3.68 -9.56
N LEU A 315 2.41 -3.92 -8.95
CA LEU A 315 1.33 -4.69 -9.57
C LEU A 315 0.25 -3.79 -10.22
N ALA A 316 0.36 -2.47 -10.09
CA ALA A 316 -0.68 -1.53 -10.51
C ALA A 316 -0.97 -1.56 -12.02
N ASP A 317 0.06 -1.76 -12.85
CA ASP A 317 -0.10 -1.81 -14.32
C ASP A 317 -0.99 -2.98 -14.78
N ASP A 318 -0.98 -4.10 -14.00
CA ASP A 318 -1.73 -5.31 -14.31
C ASP A 318 -3.08 -5.39 -13.59
N LEU A 319 -3.18 -4.79 -12.38
CA LEU A 319 -4.33 -5.01 -11.50
C LEU A 319 -5.37 -3.89 -11.53
N GLU A 320 -5.11 -2.72 -12.03
CA GLU A 320 -5.99 -1.58 -11.88
C GLU A 320 -6.47 -1.38 -10.41
N GLU A 321 -7.09 -0.27 -10.07
CA GLU A 321 -7.48 0.03 -8.68
C GLU A 321 -8.47 -0.99 -8.08
N CYS A 322 -9.41 -1.49 -8.89
CA CYS A 322 -10.42 -2.45 -8.45
C CYS A 322 -9.94 -3.92 -8.41
N GLY A 323 -8.73 -4.22 -8.86
CA GLY A 323 -8.19 -5.58 -8.94
C GLY A 323 -7.77 -6.18 -7.59
N TYR A 324 -7.63 -5.35 -6.56
CA TYR A 324 -7.22 -5.81 -5.24
C TYR A 324 -8.38 -6.36 -4.41
N PRO A 325 -8.19 -7.50 -3.70
CA PRO A 325 -9.27 -8.23 -3.05
C PRO A 325 -10.07 -7.43 -2.01
N THR A 326 -9.42 -6.53 -1.30
CA THR A 326 -10.03 -5.81 -0.17
C THR A 326 -10.22 -4.32 -0.41
N VAL A 327 -10.05 -3.85 -1.66
CA VAL A 327 -10.14 -2.42 -2.00
C VAL A 327 -11.44 -1.78 -1.51
N CYS A 328 -12.57 -2.48 -1.65
CA CYS A 328 -13.87 -2.05 -1.15
C CYS A 328 -14.39 -2.94 0.01
N GLY A 329 -13.52 -3.76 0.60
CA GLY A 329 -13.87 -4.67 1.69
C GLY A 329 -14.88 -5.75 1.31
N ASN A 330 -15.44 -6.43 2.32
CA ASN A 330 -16.38 -7.52 2.07
C ASN A 330 -17.67 -7.00 1.42
N TYR A 331 -18.10 -7.67 0.35
CA TYR A 331 -19.29 -7.34 -0.45
C TYR A 331 -19.27 -5.95 -1.10
N GLY A 332 -18.19 -5.17 -0.97
CA GLY A 332 -18.08 -3.87 -1.61
C GLY A 332 -18.02 -3.98 -3.12
N LEU A 333 -18.71 -3.08 -3.82
CA LEU A 333 -18.65 -2.90 -5.27
C LEU A 333 -17.63 -1.81 -5.58
N CYS A 334 -16.63 -2.15 -6.41
CA CYS A 334 -15.63 -1.22 -6.91
C CYS A 334 -15.92 -0.87 -8.36
N SER A 335 -16.07 0.41 -8.66
CA SER A 335 -16.22 0.97 -10.02
C SER A 335 -15.30 2.16 -10.15
N ASP A 336 -14.33 2.12 -11.07
CA ASP A 336 -13.33 3.17 -11.30
C ASP A 336 -12.70 3.70 -10.01
N GLY A 337 -12.28 2.79 -9.12
CA GLY A 337 -11.68 3.11 -7.82
C GLY A 337 -12.68 3.59 -6.75
N GLN A 338 -13.95 3.76 -7.08
CA GLN A 338 -14.98 4.20 -6.15
C GLN A 338 -15.72 3.01 -5.52
N CYS A 339 -15.88 3.04 -4.19
CA CYS A 339 -16.54 1.99 -3.45
C CYS A 339 -18.00 2.32 -3.14
N SER A 340 -18.87 1.37 -3.44
CA SER A 340 -20.29 1.39 -3.10
C SER A 340 -20.72 0.07 -2.45
N CYS A 341 -21.92 0.05 -1.85
CA CYS A 341 -22.51 -1.19 -1.34
C CYS A 341 -23.66 -1.65 -2.22
N PRO A 342 -23.78 -2.98 -2.45
CA PRO A 342 -24.93 -3.55 -3.12
C PRO A 342 -26.21 -3.20 -2.38
N TYR A 343 -27.34 -3.19 -3.10
CA TYR A 343 -28.65 -2.98 -2.49
C TYR A 343 -28.91 -4.00 -1.37
N GLY A 344 -29.39 -3.50 -0.20
CA GLY A 344 -29.62 -4.33 1.00
C GLY A 344 -28.39 -4.49 1.90
N PHE A 345 -27.31 -3.78 1.59
CA PHE A 345 -26.12 -3.70 2.43
C PHE A 345 -25.87 -2.26 2.84
N ASP A 346 -25.49 -2.06 4.09
CA ASP A 346 -25.05 -0.77 4.61
C ASP A 346 -23.52 -0.74 4.70
N ARG A 347 -22.96 0.48 4.59
CA ARG A 347 -21.54 0.68 4.89
C ARG A 347 -21.29 0.29 6.34
N SER A 348 -20.37 -0.61 6.57
CA SER A 348 -19.93 -0.93 7.93
C SER A 348 -19.29 0.32 8.54
N ASN A 349 -19.96 0.93 9.53
CA ASN A 349 -19.39 1.99 10.35
C ASN A 349 -18.32 1.38 11.26
N VAL A 350 -17.14 1.14 10.73
CA VAL A 350 -15.97 0.84 11.56
C VAL A 350 -15.51 2.18 12.14
N LEU A 351 -15.85 2.40 13.41
CA LEU A 351 -15.28 3.46 14.24
C LEU A 351 -13.77 3.21 14.35
N GLY A 352 -13.01 3.94 13.56
CA GLY A 352 -11.54 3.92 13.57
C GLY A 352 -10.99 4.16 12.17
N ASN A 353 -9.97 4.99 12.09
CA ASN A 353 -9.27 5.52 10.93
C ASN A 353 -8.61 4.46 10.00
N GLN A 354 -9.24 3.34 9.74
CA GLN A 354 -8.80 2.37 8.74
C GLN A 354 -9.78 2.39 7.57
N SER A 355 -9.22 2.62 6.40
CA SER A 355 -9.87 2.64 5.09
C SER A 355 -10.48 1.29 4.66
N ASN A 356 -10.84 0.42 5.58
CA ASN A 356 -11.51 -0.83 5.28
C ASN A 356 -13.00 -0.54 5.05
N PHE A 357 -13.31 -0.04 3.87
CA PHE A 357 -14.66 -0.11 3.35
C PHE A 357 -15.10 -1.58 3.39
N GLY A 358 -16.26 -1.82 3.92
CA GLY A 358 -16.92 -3.12 3.87
C GLY A 358 -18.41 -2.87 3.87
N CYS A 359 -19.13 -3.76 3.25
CA CYS A 359 -20.59 -3.73 3.26
C CYS A 359 -21.09 -4.85 4.16
N THR A 360 -21.89 -4.52 5.16
CA THR A 360 -22.52 -5.48 6.06
C THR A 360 -23.97 -5.64 5.67
N GLY A 361 -24.40 -6.88 5.45
CA GLY A 361 -25.82 -7.20 5.32
C GLY A 361 -26.54 -6.86 6.63
N ILE A 362 -27.73 -6.29 6.53
CA ILE A 362 -28.54 -5.86 7.69
C ILE A 362 -28.84 -7.05 8.61
N ASN A 363 -28.90 -8.28 8.07
CA ASN A 363 -29.02 -9.51 8.85
C ASN A 363 -28.11 -10.62 8.29
N PRO A 364 -27.42 -11.40 9.13
CA PRO A 364 -26.62 -12.52 8.66
C PRO A 364 -27.53 -13.61 8.06
N VAL A 365 -27.10 -14.16 6.91
CA VAL A 365 -27.77 -15.34 6.32
C VAL A 365 -27.47 -16.53 7.23
N THR A 366 -28.48 -17.02 7.95
CA THR A 366 -28.40 -18.25 8.73
C THR A 366 -29.11 -19.37 7.96
N CYS A 367 -28.59 -20.58 8.06
CA CYS A 367 -29.19 -21.77 7.44
C CYS A 367 -30.13 -22.51 8.40
N GLU A 368 -30.63 -21.86 9.40
CA GLU A 368 -31.61 -22.46 10.31
C GLU A 368 -32.93 -22.69 9.58
N ASN A 369 -33.52 -23.85 9.82
CA ASN A 369 -34.77 -24.29 9.19
C ASN A 369 -35.87 -23.26 9.37
N GLY A 370 -36.30 -22.63 8.29
CA GLY A 370 -37.46 -21.74 8.25
C GLY A 370 -37.22 -20.31 7.79
N GLN A 371 -35.99 -19.85 7.68
CA GLN A 371 -35.71 -18.54 7.06
C GLN A 371 -35.83 -18.62 5.54
N SER A 372 -36.76 -17.90 4.98
CA SER A 372 -36.87 -17.67 3.54
C SER A 372 -35.69 -16.85 3.07
N GLN A 373 -35.05 -17.28 1.99
CA GLN A 373 -33.89 -16.63 1.39
C GLN A 373 -34.24 -16.06 0.01
N SER A 374 -33.69 -14.92 -0.34
CA SER A 374 -33.85 -14.26 -1.63
C SER A 374 -32.50 -14.05 -2.31
N ILE A 375 -32.53 -13.90 -3.62
CA ILE A 375 -31.34 -13.56 -4.41
C ILE A 375 -31.52 -12.21 -5.08
N VAL A 376 -30.49 -11.36 -4.96
CA VAL A 376 -30.38 -10.10 -5.69
C VAL A 376 -29.43 -10.31 -6.86
N PRO A 377 -29.90 -10.17 -8.11
CA PRO A 377 -29.01 -10.25 -9.27
C PRO A 377 -28.26 -8.94 -9.45
N LEU A 378 -26.96 -9.03 -9.66
CA LEU A 378 -26.07 -7.93 -10.07
C LEU A 378 -25.53 -8.27 -11.46
N LYS A 379 -25.79 -7.40 -12.44
CA LYS A 379 -25.35 -7.58 -13.83
C LYS A 379 -23.98 -6.93 -14.00
N ASP A 380 -23.20 -7.52 -14.91
CA ASP A 380 -21.86 -7.03 -15.25
C ASP A 380 -20.94 -6.82 -14.04
N VAL A 381 -21.07 -7.75 -13.08
CA VAL A 381 -20.26 -7.78 -11.88
C VAL A 381 -19.27 -8.94 -11.95
N TYR A 382 -18.01 -8.63 -11.75
CA TYR A 382 -16.87 -9.53 -11.81
C TYR A 382 -16.27 -9.73 -10.41
N TYR A 383 -15.41 -10.72 -10.30
CA TYR A 383 -14.65 -10.97 -9.08
C TYR A 383 -13.16 -10.89 -9.40
N PHE A 384 -12.36 -10.42 -8.45
CA PHE A 384 -10.91 -10.25 -8.67
C PHE A 384 -10.19 -11.57 -8.94
N ASN A 385 -10.72 -12.68 -8.41
CA ASN A 385 -10.05 -13.96 -8.40
C ASN A 385 -9.86 -14.54 -9.82
N TYR A 386 -8.61 -14.89 -10.14
CA TYR A 386 -8.26 -15.63 -11.34
C TYR A 386 -8.61 -17.10 -11.13
N VAL A 387 -9.84 -17.46 -11.37
CA VAL A 387 -10.28 -18.85 -11.27
C VAL A 387 -10.16 -19.48 -12.64
N ASP A 388 -9.52 -20.65 -12.69
CA ASP A 388 -9.58 -21.51 -13.87
C ASP A 388 -11.05 -21.84 -14.17
N PRO A 389 -11.56 -21.64 -15.41
CA PRO A 389 -12.89 -22.07 -15.79
C PRO A 389 -13.15 -23.55 -15.45
N ASP A 390 -12.09 -24.37 -15.44
CA ASP A 390 -12.15 -25.76 -15.04
C ASP A 390 -12.34 -26.01 -13.54
N ALA A 391 -12.14 -25.02 -12.70
CA ALA A 391 -12.41 -25.05 -11.27
C ALA A 391 -13.84 -24.64 -10.89
N ALA A 392 -14.72 -24.39 -11.88
CA ALA A 392 -16.11 -24.04 -11.60
C ALA A 392 -16.84 -25.19 -10.88
N ASP A 393 -17.65 -24.82 -9.86
CA ASP A 393 -18.48 -25.78 -9.12
C ASP A 393 -19.50 -26.49 -10.03
N LEU A 394 -20.05 -25.76 -11.01
CA LEU A 394 -20.96 -26.27 -12.01
C LEU A 394 -20.58 -25.74 -13.39
N LYS A 395 -20.46 -26.59 -14.39
CA LYS A 395 -20.03 -26.24 -15.74
C LYS A 395 -21.14 -26.42 -16.77
N GLY A 396 -21.14 -25.56 -17.77
CA GLY A 396 -22.03 -25.67 -18.93
C GLY A 396 -23.52 -25.60 -18.58
N ILE A 397 -23.88 -24.91 -17.53
CA ILE A 397 -25.26 -24.79 -17.03
C ILE A 397 -25.91 -23.49 -17.43
N HIS A 398 -27.23 -23.42 -17.29
CA HIS A 398 -28.00 -22.18 -17.44
C HIS A 398 -27.83 -21.27 -16.23
N MET A 399 -27.88 -19.97 -16.44
CA MET A 399 -27.71 -18.96 -15.40
C MET A 399 -28.67 -19.14 -14.22
N ASP A 400 -29.97 -19.46 -14.48
CA ASP A 400 -30.94 -19.71 -13.41
C ASP A 400 -30.58 -20.93 -12.56
N SER A 401 -29.97 -21.96 -13.16
CA SER A 401 -29.48 -23.14 -12.43
C SER A 401 -28.35 -22.80 -11.46
N CYS A 402 -27.48 -21.86 -11.84
CA CYS A 402 -26.42 -21.34 -10.97
C CYS A 402 -27.02 -20.58 -9.78
N ARG A 403 -27.97 -19.69 -10.03
CA ARG A 403 -28.71 -18.98 -8.98
C ARG A 403 -29.38 -19.94 -7.99
N ASP A 404 -30.10 -20.93 -8.49
CA ASP A 404 -30.82 -21.90 -7.69
C ASP A 404 -29.90 -22.85 -6.92
N ALA A 405 -28.70 -23.14 -7.46
CA ALA A 405 -27.66 -23.88 -6.75
C ALA A 405 -27.16 -23.13 -5.52
N CYS A 406 -26.94 -21.82 -5.62
CA CYS A 406 -26.56 -20.98 -4.48
C CYS A 406 -27.68 -20.93 -3.42
N LEU A 407 -28.94 -20.84 -3.82
CA LEU A 407 -30.06 -20.87 -2.87
C LEU A 407 -30.09 -22.16 -2.06
N ARG A 408 -29.83 -23.30 -2.71
CA ARG A 408 -29.80 -24.62 -2.05
C ARG A 408 -28.53 -24.90 -1.25
N ASN A 409 -27.45 -24.20 -1.53
CA ASN A 409 -26.18 -24.41 -0.84
C ASN A 409 -26.04 -23.42 0.32
N CYS A 410 -26.03 -23.94 1.55
CA CYS A 410 -25.97 -23.15 2.78
C CYS A 410 -24.72 -22.30 2.89
N SER A 411 -23.57 -22.80 2.45
CA SER A 411 -22.30 -22.07 2.49
C SER A 411 -22.19 -21.00 1.41
N CYS A 412 -23.00 -21.08 0.35
CA CYS A 412 -22.96 -20.09 -0.72
C CYS A 412 -23.55 -18.76 -0.26
N LYS A 413 -22.79 -17.70 -0.41
CA LYS A 413 -23.16 -16.30 -0.13
C LYS A 413 -23.36 -15.51 -1.42
N VAL A 414 -22.56 -15.79 -2.43
CA VAL A 414 -22.66 -15.22 -3.79
C VAL A 414 -22.39 -16.32 -4.80
N ALA A 415 -23.23 -16.42 -5.84
CA ALA A 415 -22.89 -17.18 -7.03
C ALA A 415 -22.40 -16.23 -8.12
N MET A 416 -21.26 -16.56 -8.74
CA MET A 416 -20.74 -15.89 -9.92
C MET A 416 -21.00 -16.76 -11.14
N PHE A 417 -21.62 -16.20 -12.17
CA PHE A 417 -21.94 -16.89 -13.41
C PHE A 417 -21.17 -16.30 -14.57
N TRP A 418 -20.26 -17.05 -15.15
CA TRP A 418 -19.43 -16.65 -16.29
C TRP A 418 -19.93 -17.25 -17.60
N PHE A 419 -20.04 -16.44 -18.63
CA PHE A 419 -20.47 -16.87 -19.94
C PHE A 419 -19.80 -16.04 -21.06
N TYR A 420 -19.70 -16.62 -22.27
CA TYR A 420 -19.05 -15.97 -23.40
C TYR A 420 -20.05 -15.32 -24.37
N TYR A 421 -21.14 -16.00 -24.69
CA TYR A 421 -22.07 -15.53 -25.71
C TYR A 421 -23.49 -15.33 -25.20
N ASN A 422 -23.97 -16.26 -24.42
CA ASN A 422 -25.34 -16.23 -23.87
C ASN A 422 -25.42 -16.91 -22.51
N THR A 423 -26.50 -16.63 -21.78
CA THR A 423 -26.73 -17.12 -20.42
C THR A 423 -27.22 -18.58 -20.33
N SER A 424 -27.36 -19.28 -21.48
CA SER A 424 -27.80 -20.68 -21.51
C SER A 424 -26.69 -21.67 -21.16
N HIS A 425 -25.42 -21.29 -21.41
CA HIS A 425 -24.26 -22.10 -21.16
C HIS A 425 -23.15 -21.27 -20.51
N GLY A 426 -22.86 -21.55 -19.28
CA GLY A 426 -21.81 -20.86 -18.54
C GLY A 426 -21.29 -21.66 -17.37
N ASN A 427 -20.31 -21.10 -16.68
CA ASN A 427 -19.66 -21.68 -15.52
C ASN A 427 -20.11 -20.97 -14.25
N CYS A 428 -20.44 -21.74 -13.22
CA CYS A 428 -20.97 -21.26 -11.95
C CYS A 428 -19.96 -21.49 -10.83
N PHE A 429 -19.66 -20.44 -10.07
CA PHE A 429 -18.79 -20.47 -8.90
C PHE A 429 -19.60 -20.09 -7.66
N LEU A 430 -19.58 -20.92 -6.64
CA LEU A 430 -20.35 -20.73 -5.40
C LEU A 430 -19.44 -20.23 -4.28
N LEU A 431 -19.41 -18.92 -4.08
CA LEU A 431 -18.52 -18.26 -3.12
C LEU A 431 -19.10 -18.32 -1.70
N SER A 432 -18.32 -18.83 -0.75
CA SER A 432 -18.62 -18.82 0.69
C SER A 432 -17.97 -17.63 1.43
N ASN A 433 -16.88 -17.08 0.89
CA ASN A 433 -16.22 -15.87 1.35
C ASN A 433 -16.18 -14.86 0.19
N VAL A 434 -16.74 -13.67 0.42
CA VAL A 434 -16.93 -12.64 -0.61
C VAL A 434 -16.18 -11.40 -0.17
N LEU A 435 -15.17 -11.04 -0.95
CA LEU A 435 -14.40 -9.80 -0.83
C LEU A 435 -14.96 -8.75 -1.80
N SER A 436 -14.12 -7.84 -2.28
CA SER A 436 -14.54 -6.81 -3.23
C SER A 436 -15.04 -7.42 -4.55
N LEU A 437 -16.14 -6.90 -5.03
CA LEU A 437 -16.69 -7.17 -6.35
C LEU A 437 -16.35 -6.01 -7.28
N ILE A 438 -16.22 -6.27 -8.58
CA ILE A 438 -15.86 -5.27 -9.59
C ILE A 438 -17.08 -5.02 -10.46
N GLU A 439 -17.58 -3.79 -10.48
CA GLU A 439 -18.68 -3.37 -11.34
C GLU A 439 -18.14 -2.79 -12.65
N GLY A 440 -18.79 -3.13 -13.78
CA GLY A 440 -18.38 -2.69 -15.08
C GLY A 440 -17.53 -3.69 -15.85
N GLN A 441 -17.19 -3.34 -17.08
CA GLN A 441 -16.50 -4.23 -18.00
C GLN A 441 -15.00 -4.33 -17.65
N ARG A 442 -14.63 -5.41 -16.95
CA ARG A 442 -13.22 -5.78 -16.86
C ARG A 442 -12.68 -6.11 -18.26
N ARG A 443 -11.38 -5.94 -18.51
CA ARG A 443 -10.68 -6.42 -19.72
C ARG A 443 -10.66 -7.96 -19.77
N SER A 444 -11.82 -8.59 -19.71
CA SER A 444 -11.97 -10.05 -19.74
C SER A 444 -12.66 -10.47 -21.04
N SER A 445 -12.30 -11.65 -21.52
CA SER A 445 -12.92 -12.25 -22.68
C SER A 445 -14.32 -12.85 -22.41
N TYR A 446 -14.82 -12.74 -21.19
CA TYR A 446 -16.09 -13.32 -20.73
C TYR A 446 -16.96 -12.26 -20.03
N HIS A 447 -18.26 -12.51 -19.99
CA HIS A 447 -19.24 -11.75 -19.21
C HIS A 447 -19.48 -12.44 -17.86
N SER A 448 -19.79 -11.65 -16.83
CA SER A 448 -20.03 -12.15 -15.48
C SER A 448 -21.24 -11.47 -14.85
N ASN A 449 -22.09 -12.29 -14.20
CA ASN A 449 -23.18 -11.81 -13.35
C ASN A 449 -23.02 -12.42 -11.96
N ALA A 450 -23.33 -11.63 -10.93
CA ALA A 450 -23.33 -12.09 -9.55
C ALA A 450 -24.75 -12.24 -9.01
N PHE A 451 -24.96 -13.24 -8.16
CA PHE A 451 -26.22 -13.51 -7.46
C PHE A 451 -25.98 -13.48 -5.97
N LEU A 452 -26.35 -12.39 -5.34
CA LEU A 452 -26.11 -12.13 -3.93
C LEU A 452 -27.25 -12.68 -3.09
N LYS A 453 -26.94 -13.54 -2.13
CA LYS A 453 -27.92 -14.23 -1.27
C LYS A 453 -28.22 -13.40 -0.03
N LEU A 454 -29.50 -13.12 0.22
CA LEU A 454 -29.99 -12.32 1.33
C LEU A 454 -31.12 -13.04 2.09
N PRO A 455 -31.37 -12.74 3.39
CA PRO A 455 -32.55 -13.16 4.10
C PRO A 455 -33.82 -12.54 3.48
N SER A 456 -34.92 -13.28 3.35
CA SER A 456 -36.16 -12.79 2.74
C SER A 456 -37.02 -11.87 3.65
N ASP A 457 -36.68 -11.77 4.94
CA ASP A 457 -37.43 -10.92 5.90
C ASP A 457 -37.24 -9.42 5.67
N GLN A 458 -36.35 -9.03 4.77
CA GLN A 458 -36.37 -7.71 4.19
C GLN A 458 -37.57 -7.65 3.23
N LYS A 459 -38.74 -7.23 3.74
CA LYS A 459 -39.77 -6.72 2.87
C LYS A 459 -39.11 -5.66 2.00
N PHE A 460 -38.89 -6.04 0.73
CA PHE A 460 -38.62 -5.09 -0.34
C PHE A 460 -39.79 -4.09 -0.34
N GLN A 461 -39.75 -3.10 0.53
CA GLN A 461 -40.35 -1.84 0.22
C GLN A 461 -39.44 -1.25 -0.87
N GLY A 462 -39.51 -1.89 -2.03
CA GLY A 462 -39.23 -1.25 -3.27
C GLY A 462 -40.25 -0.14 -3.46
N SER A 463 -40.07 0.94 -2.74
CA SER A 463 -40.37 2.22 -3.30
C SER A 463 -39.32 2.41 -4.43
N ALA A 464 -39.58 1.79 -5.58
CA ALA A 464 -39.22 2.47 -6.79
C ALA A 464 -39.76 3.88 -6.56
N PRO A 465 -38.89 4.91 -6.40
CA PRO A 465 -39.41 6.26 -6.27
C PRO A 465 -40.32 6.44 -7.48
N PRO A 466 -41.55 6.91 -7.34
CA PRO A 466 -42.43 7.10 -8.47
C PRO A 466 -41.62 7.99 -9.41
N THR A 467 -41.24 7.46 -10.55
CA THR A 467 -40.37 8.09 -11.54
C THR A 467 -40.88 9.47 -11.96
N ARG A 468 -42.13 9.77 -11.60
CA ARG A 468 -42.75 11.09 -11.75
C ARG A 468 -42.54 12.04 -10.57
N ALA A 469 -42.32 11.56 -9.34
CA ALA A 469 -42.10 12.44 -8.19
C ALA A 469 -40.62 12.82 -8.05
N ILE A 470 -39.67 11.90 -8.36
CA ILE A 470 -38.26 12.21 -8.39
C ILE A 470 -37.92 13.13 -9.55
N ALA A 471 -38.52 12.92 -10.74
CA ALA A 471 -38.37 13.87 -11.86
C ALA A 471 -38.91 15.26 -11.51
N GLY A 472 -39.99 15.36 -10.72
CA GLY A 472 -40.52 16.66 -10.30
C GLY A 472 -39.67 17.35 -9.23
N VAL A 473 -39.16 16.63 -8.25
CA VAL A 473 -38.33 17.18 -7.16
C VAL A 473 -36.90 17.47 -7.64
N THR A 474 -36.29 16.56 -8.41
CA THR A 474 -34.93 16.77 -8.93
C THR A 474 -34.90 17.86 -10.00
N VAL A 475 -35.90 17.94 -10.90
CA VAL A 475 -36.00 19.04 -11.87
C VAL A 475 -36.33 20.35 -11.16
N GLY A 476 -37.18 20.33 -10.14
CA GLY A 476 -37.52 21.52 -9.35
C GLY A 476 -36.34 22.03 -8.51
N THR A 477 -35.62 21.16 -7.82
CA THR A 477 -34.42 21.54 -7.05
C THR A 477 -33.25 21.92 -7.96
N PHE A 478 -33.06 21.21 -9.07
CA PHE A 478 -32.02 21.56 -10.05
C PHE A 478 -32.35 22.89 -10.77
N ALA A 479 -33.61 23.12 -11.14
CA ALA A 479 -34.05 24.41 -11.70
C ALA A 479 -33.93 25.54 -10.67
N LEU A 480 -34.22 25.27 -9.39
CA LEU A 480 -34.06 26.27 -8.31
C LEU A 480 -32.60 26.58 -8.05
N VAL A 481 -31.74 25.56 -8.00
CA VAL A 481 -30.29 25.72 -7.84
C VAL A 481 -29.69 26.43 -9.06
N VAL A 482 -30.08 26.06 -10.28
CA VAL A 482 -29.64 26.74 -11.51
C VAL A 482 -30.16 28.18 -11.57
N LEU A 483 -31.38 28.47 -11.11
CA LEU A 483 -31.92 29.83 -11.00
C LEU A 483 -31.21 30.65 -9.93
N ILE A 484 -30.91 30.06 -8.77
CA ILE A 484 -30.15 30.73 -7.70
C ILE A 484 -28.71 31.00 -8.14
N VAL A 485 -28.03 29.99 -8.73
CA VAL A 485 -26.67 30.15 -9.26
C VAL A 485 -26.67 31.10 -10.46
N GLY A 486 -27.65 31.00 -11.35
CA GLY A 486 -27.80 31.94 -12.48
C GLY A 486 -28.14 33.37 -12.05
N PHE A 487 -28.94 33.53 -11.00
CA PHE A 487 -29.24 34.82 -10.41
C PHE A 487 -28.03 35.40 -9.66
N CYS A 488 -27.26 34.56 -8.94
CA CYS A 488 -26.01 34.98 -8.29
C CYS A 488 -24.89 35.30 -9.28
N ILE A 489 -24.87 34.66 -10.47
CA ILE A 489 -23.90 34.98 -11.54
C ILE A 489 -24.29 36.28 -12.29
N LEU A 490 -25.59 36.62 -12.33
CA LEU A 490 -26.10 37.82 -13.04
C LEU A 490 -26.24 39.05 -12.12
N SER A 491 -26.23 38.89 -10.80
CA SER A 491 -26.21 39.99 -9.83
C SER A 491 -24.84 40.05 -9.16
N GLU A 492 -24.13 41.12 -9.46
CA GLU A 492 -22.79 41.42 -9.00
C GLU A 492 -22.52 41.09 -7.50
N ASP A 493 -21.45 40.36 -7.29
CA ASP A 493 -20.50 40.27 -6.15
C ASP A 493 -20.99 40.01 -4.70
N ASP A 494 -22.22 40.27 -4.31
CA ASP A 494 -22.62 40.28 -2.88
C ASP A 494 -23.14 38.94 -2.34
N CYS A 495 -23.50 37.95 -3.21
CA CYS A 495 -24.14 36.71 -2.75
C CYS A 495 -23.18 35.66 -2.15
N LEU A 496 -21.93 35.62 -2.56
CA LEU A 496 -20.97 34.63 -2.05
C LEU A 496 -20.45 34.98 -0.65
N ILE A 497 -20.42 36.25 -0.32
CA ILE A 497 -20.00 36.72 1.01
C ILE A 497 -21.01 36.35 2.09
N ASP A 498 -22.30 36.21 1.74
CA ASP A 498 -23.35 35.76 2.65
C ASP A 498 -23.29 34.25 3.00
N LEU A 499 -22.54 33.48 2.23
CA LEU A 499 -22.27 32.04 2.48
C LEU A 499 -21.07 31.80 3.39
N VAL A 500 -20.29 32.84 3.71
CA VAL A 500 -19.20 32.75 4.67
C VAL A 500 -19.79 32.54 6.08
N ASP A 501 -19.28 31.55 6.79
CA ASP A 501 -19.75 31.21 8.14
C ASP A 501 -19.61 32.43 9.09
N LYS A 502 -20.74 32.91 9.55
CA LYS A 502 -20.82 34.12 10.41
C LYS A 502 -20.41 33.83 11.85
N ASP A 503 -20.27 32.55 12.23
CA ASP A 503 -19.89 32.12 13.58
C ASP A 503 -18.36 31.89 13.69
N SER A 504 -17.62 31.93 12.57
CA SER A 504 -16.17 31.76 12.53
C SER A 504 -15.46 33.13 12.40
N GLU A 505 -14.80 33.58 13.45
CA GLU A 505 -14.05 34.84 13.51
C GLU A 505 -12.92 34.90 12.47
N ASP A 506 -12.29 33.75 12.16
CA ASP A 506 -11.21 33.62 11.20
C ASP A 506 -11.72 33.73 9.74
N MET A 507 -12.87 33.13 9.42
CA MET A 507 -13.50 33.25 8.10
C MET A 507 -14.05 34.66 7.84
N GLN A 508 -14.45 35.38 8.86
CA GLN A 508 -14.87 36.77 8.73
C GLN A 508 -13.69 37.73 8.47
N LEU A 509 -12.53 37.46 9.07
CA LEU A 509 -11.33 38.24 8.88
C LEU A 509 -10.75 38.11 7.46
N HIS A 510 -10.95 36.92 6.83
CA HIS A 510 -10.44 36.56 5.51
C HIS A 510 -11.55 36.36 4.48
N GLY A 511 -12.69 37.03 4.62
CA GLY A 511 -13.91 36.81 3.80
C GLY A 511 -13.67 36.93 2.29
N GLU A 512 -12.87 37.85 1.83
CA GLU A 512 -12.53 38.03 0.42
C GLU A 512 -11.72 36.83 -0.13
N GLU A 513 -10.77 36.29 0.64
CA GLU A 513 -9.99 35.10 0.26
C GLU A 513 -10.87 33.84 0.20
N VAL A 514 -11.82 33.72 1.13
CA VAL A 514 -12.79 32.61 1.14
C VAL A 514 -13.70 32.68 -0.08
N VAL A 515 -14.20 33.85 -0.44
CA VAL A 515 -15.02 34.06 -1.64
C VAL A 515 -14.21 33.73 -2.91
N GLN A 516 -12.94 34.10 -2.96
CA GLN A 516 -12.07 33.77 -4.09
C GLN A 516 -11.86 32.24 -4.23
N MET A 517 -11.64 31.53 -3.11
CA MET A 517 -11.56 30.07 -3.11
C MET A 517 -12.87 29.41 -3.57
N MET A 518 -14.04 29.93 -3.14
CA MET A 518 -15.34 29.46 -3.60
C MET A 518 -15.52 29.64 -5.11
N ARG A 519 -15.11 30.78 -5.68
CA ARG A 519 -15.15 31.04 -7.13
C ARG A 519 -14.27 30.06 -7.90
N VAL A 520 -13.06 29.78 -7.44
CA VAL A 520 -12.15 28.80 -8.03
C VAL A 520 -12.75 27.38 -7.98
N ALA A 521 -13.36 26.99 -6.86
CA ALA A 521 -14.03 25.71 -6.73
C ALA A 521 -15.18 25.53 -7.73
N VAL A 522 -16.05 26.55 -7.88
CA VAL A 522 -17.14 26.54 -8.86
C VAL A 522 -16.60 26.44 -10.29
N TRP A 523 -15.49 27.11 -10.58
CA TRP A 523 -14.84 27.04 -11.88
C TRP A 523 -14.30 25.64 -12.20
N CYS A 524 -13.72 24.95 -11.23
CA CYS A 524 -13.26 23.57 -11.36
C CYS A 524 -14.41 22.54 -11.54
N LEU A 525 -15.60 22.84 -11.00
CA LEU A 525 -16.77 21.97 -11.06
C LEU A 525 -17.63 22.12 -12.32
N GLN A 526 -17.20 22.88 -13.31
CA GLN A 526 -17.96 23.04 -14.56
C GLN A 526 -18.18 21.70 -15.28
N ASN A 527 -19.41 21.48 -15.79
CA ASN A 527 -19.78 20.23 -16.47
C ASN A 527 -19.01 20.01 -17.79
N ASP A 528 -18.63 21.09 -18.49
CA ASP A 528 -17.82 21.04 -19.69
C ASP A 528 -16.33 21.01 -19.32
N TYR A 529 -15.66 19.88 -19.60
CA TYR A 529 -14.25 19.71 -19.28
C TYR A 529 -13.32 20.72 -19.97
N ASN A 530 -13.70 21.23 -21.15
CA ASN A 530 -12.93 22.26 -21.88
C ASN A 530 -12.98 23.64 -21.20
N ARG A 531 -13.94 23.85 -20.29
CA ARG A 531 -14.08 25.09 -19.53
C ARG A 531 -13.50 25.01 -18.12
N ARG A 532 -12.98 23.86 -17.73
CA ARG A 532 -12.27 23.70 -16.45
C ARG A 532 -10.88 24.30 -16.54
N PRO A 533 -10.41 25.01 -15.51
CA PRO A 533 -9.06 25.54 -15.49
C PRO A 533 -8.03 24.42 -15.38
N SER A 534 -6.85 24.60 -15.95
CA SER A 534 -5.72 23.73 -15.67
C SER A 534 -5.26 23.93 -14.21
N MET A 535 -4.69 22.91 -13.59
CA MET A 535 -4.16 23.02 -12.22
C MET A 535 -3.10 24.14 -12.11
N SER A 536 -2.28 24.34 -13.14
CA SER A 536 -1.32 25.44 -13.18
C SER A 536 -1.99 26.82 -13.16
N THR A 537 -3.18 26.95 -13.76
CA THR A 537 -3.99 28.18 -13.73
C THR A 537 -4.61 28.37 -12.34
N VAL A 538 -5.14 27.30 -11.74
CA VAL A 538 -5.69 27.33 -10.37
C VAL A 538 -4.65 27.80 -9.37
N VAL A 539 -3.44 27.24 -9.41
CA VAL A 539 -2.33 27.64 -8.53
C VAL A 539 -2.01 29.13 -8.69
N LYS A 540 -1.88 29.62 -9.92
CA LYS A 540 -1.58 31.05 -10.19
C LYS A 540 -2.66 31.99 -9.67
N VAL A 541 -3.93 31.60 -9.73
CA VAL A 541 -5.04 32.38 -9.20
C VAL A 541 -5.01 32.38 -7.67
N LEU A 542 -4.76 31.23 -7.04
CA LEU A 542 -4.66 31.13 -5.58
C LEU A 542 -3.42 31.83 -5.00
N GLU A 543 -2.31 31.89 -5.76
CA GLU A 543 -1.10 32.64 -5.40
C GLU A 543 -1.23 34.15 -5.67
N GLY A 544 -2.37 34.61 -6.21
CA GLY A 544 -2.60 36.02 -6.55
C GLY A 544 -1.74 36.54 -7.71
N THR A 545 -1.09 35.64 -8.47
CA THR A 545 -0.26 35.99 -9.64
C THR A 545 -1.06 36.17 -10.92
N MET A 546 -2.36 35.83 -10.88
CA MET A 546 -3.31 35.98 -11.99
C MET A 546 -4.69 36.34 -11.44
N GLU A 547 -5.32 37.38 -12.00
CA GLU A 547 -6.69 37.74 -11.63
C GLU A 547 -7.71 36.76 -12.18
N PHE A 548 -8.71 36.39 -11.38
CA PHE A 548 -9.77 35.43 -11.73
C PHE A 548 -10.57 35.87 -12.97
N GLU A 549 -10.95 37.13 -13.06
CA GLU A 549 -11.73 37.67 -14.19
C GLU A 549 -10.97 37.70 -15.52
N ALA A 550 -9.67 37.97 -15.47
CA ALA A 550 -8.81 37.93 -16.66
C ALA A 550 -8.65 36.50 -17.22
N SER A 551 -8.69 35.51 -16.34
CA SER A 551 -8.61 34.08 -16.71
C SER A 551 -9.89 33.57 -17.35
N LEU A 552 -11.06 34.02 -16.89
CA LEU A 552 -12.35 33.62 -17.43
C LEU A 552 -12.56 34.16 -18.85
N THR A 553 -12.17 35.43 -19.11
CA THR A 553 -12.26 36.09 -20.43
C THR A 553 -11.26 35.53 -21.43
N ALA A 554 -10.10 35.05 -21.01
CA ALA A 554 -9.12 34.42 -21.90
C ALA A 554 -9.63 33.06 -22.41
N ILE A 555 -10.21 32.25 -21.55
CA ILE A 555 -10.73 30.91 -21.92
C ILE A 555 -11.99 31.02 -22.78
N THR A 556 -12.87 31.99 -22.56
CA THR A 556 -14.03 32.24 -23.43
C THR A 556 -13.62 32.70 -24.81
N ARG A 557 -12.56 33.49 -24.95
CA ARG A 557 -12.01 33.91 -26.25
C ARG A 557 -11.37 32.77 -27.03
N GLU A 558 -10.60 31.90 -26.38
CA GLU A 558 -10.01 30.71 -27.03
C GLU A 558 -11.08 29.69 -27.47
N ALA A 559 -12.20 29.58 -26.74
CA ALA A 559 -13.32 28.73 -27.11
C ALA A 559 -14.12 29.30 -28.31
N GLU A 560 -14.28 30.62 -28.40
CA GLU A 560 -14.95 31.27 -29.55
C GLU A 560 -14.09 31.25 -30.81
N GLU A 561 -12.76 31.35 -30.73
CA GLU A 561 -11.86 31.22 -31.88
C GLU A 561 -11.80 29.77 -32.42
N GLN A 562 -12.00 28.75 -31.60
CA GLN A 562 -12.09 27.35 -32.06
C GLN A 562 -13.42 27.00 -32.73
N PHE A 563 -14.52 27.66 -32.39
CA PHE A 563 -15.83 27.45 -33.07
C PHE A 563 -16.02 28.23 -34.37
N GLY A 564 -15.17 29.23 -34.64
CA GLY A 564 -15.26 30.07 -35.84
C GLY A 564 -14.64 29.49 -37.13
N ASN A 565 -13.91 28.38 -37.05
CA ASN A 565 -13.11 27.87 -38.18
C ASN A 565 -13.35 26.39 -38.55
N THR A 566 -14.57 25.87 -38.42
CA THR A 566 -14.88 24.54 -38.95
C THR A 566 -15.97 24.53 -39.99
N THR A 567 -15.60 25.01 -41.22
CA THR A 567 -16.20 24.52 -42.47
C THR A 567 -15.05 24.10 -43.39
N SER A 568 -15.04 22.81 -43.73
CA SER A 568 -14.27 22.15 -44.81
C SER A 568 -12.83 21.74 -44.51
N ALA A 569 -12.59 20.45 -44.18
CA ALA A 569 -11.86 19.51 -45.05
C ALA A 569 -11.63 18.18 -44.37
N LEU A 570 -11.90 17.13 -45.12
CA LEU A 570 -11.72 15.70 -44.79
C LEU A 570 -10.25 15.27 -44.83
N LEU A 571 -9.81 14.51 -43.77
CA LEU A 571 -8.83 13.39 -43.74
C LEU A 571 -7.35 13.65 -44.13
N PRO A 572 -6.38 12.82 -43.72
CA PRO A 572 -6.33 11.73 -42.71
C PRO A 572 -5.15 11.79 -41.68
N SER A 573 -5.27 10.94 -40.69
CA SER A 573 -4.30 10.35 -39.73
C SER A 573 -2.81 10.50 -39.99
N ILE A 574 -2.02 10.76 -38.92
CA ILE A 574 -0.76 10.07 -38.60
C ILE A 574 -0.50 10.18 -37.07
N LEU A 575 -0.21 9.02 -36.49
CA LEU A 575 0.29 8.80 -35.14
C LEU A 575 1.63 9.51 -34.88
N SER A 576 1.80 10.10 -33.69
CA SER A 576 3.09 10.18 -33.02
C SER A 576 2.83 10.38 -31.53
N GLY A 577 3.36 9.46 -30.72
CA GLY A 577 3.20 9.39 -29.27
C GLY A 577 4.04 10.42 -28.51
N PRO A 578 3.84 10.47 -27.20
CA PRO A 578 4.40 11.50 -26.32
C PRO A 578 5.86 11.24 -25.98
N ARG A 579 6.58 12.34 -25.81
CA ARG A 579 7.85 12.39 -25.09
C ARG A 579 7.60 12.97 -23.71
#